data_8b45f2bb9348c40809b963c7634a87b3
#
_entry.id   8b45f2bb9348c40809b963c7634a87b3
#
_cell.length_a   1.000
_cell.length_b   1.000
_cell.length_c   1.000
_cell.angle_alpha   90.00
_cell.angle_beta   90.00
_cell.angle_gamma   90.00
#
_symmetry.space_group_name_H-M   'P 1'
#
loop_
_entity.id
_entity.type
_entity.pdbx_description
1 polymer ?
#
loop_
_entity_poly.entity_id
_entity_poly.type
_entity_poly.pdbx_seq_one_letter_code
_entity_poly.pdbx_strand_id
1 'polypeptide(L)'
;MNKERTSLGARLVGGLLHLQGRLPLAFHRWWGRRIAWLVRDVFHYRREVVMANLARSFPTKSYEELQAISKRFYLHFGTVLTEMIWFGACRGPKGRARLHNSHIVEFTNPEELNRLYNGAKQLMILQAHTGNWELVGGYKEYSYGAPLALDPTAMAVTYRRLSSQTWEGVMAQNRPAPVLDLGFEGYVETRDILRFMLERREQKFAYTFITDQYPFDGVGADITFMHQPTITLMAAAKMAVKLDMALAYLRYECREEGGYRMTCVPIAEHAGGKDPLALMQQYYKLLEEDLEKQPWNYLWTHKRWKVKK
;
A
#
# COMPACT_ATOMS: atom_id res chain seq x y z
N MET A 1 -13.11 5.40 16.79
CA MET A 1 -13.13 3.95 16.41
C MET A 1 -14.24 3.25 17.16
N ASN A 2 -15.34 2.86 16.46
CA ASN A 2 -16.37 2.03 17.08
C ASN A 2 -15.70 0.73 17.53
N LYS A 3 -15.68 0.48 18.85
CA LYS A 3 -15.27 -0.82 19.42
C LYS A 3 -16.32 -1.88 19.05
N GLU A 4 -16.46 -2.20 17.77
CA GLU A 4 -17.11 -3.46 17.38
C GLU A 4 -16.32 -4.57 18.06
N ARG A 5 -16.98 -5.35 18.90
CA ARG A 5 -16.39 -6.50 19.61
C ARG A 5 -15.76 -7.39 18.56
N THR A 6 -14.42 -7.46 18.54
CA THR A 6 -13.70 -8.39 17.67
C THR A 6 -14.27 -9.80 17.84
N SER A 7 -14.69 -10.43 16.75
CA SER A 7 -15.27 -11.78 16.81
C SER A 7 -14.31 -12.75 17.49
N LEU A 8 -14.83 -13.80 18.13
CA LEU A 8 -13.99 -14.84 18.76
C LEU A 8 -13.00 -15.42 17.74
N GLY A 9 -13.44 -15.63 16.49
CA GLY A 9 -12.58 -16.08 15.39
C GLY A 9 -11.42 -15.11 15.11
N ALA A 10 -11.68 -13.79 15.07
CA ALA A 10 -10.62 -12.80 14.88
C ALA A 10 -9.60 -12.80 16.03
N ARG A 11 -10.06 -13.02 17.27
CA ARG A 11 -9.17 -13.10 18.43
C ARG A 11 -8.28 -14.34 18.39
N LEU A 12 -8.84 -15.51 18.06
CA LEU A 12 -8.10 -16.77 17.96
C LEU A 12 -7.09 -16.73 16.80
N VAL A 13 -7.56 -16.40 15.60
CA VAL A 13 -6.69 -16.29 14.41
C VAL A 13 -5.63 -15.21 14.61
N GLY A 14 -6.00 -14.03 15.10
CA GLY A 14 -5.05 -12.96 15.39
C GLY A 14 -4.02 -13.35 16.44
N GLY A 15 -4.39 -14.12 17.48
CA GLY A 15 -3.47 -14.65 18.49
C GLY A 15 -2.45 -15.64 17.89
N LEU A 16 -2.91 -16.57 17.05
CA LEU A 16 -2.04 -17.53 16.36
C LEU A 16 -1.08 -16.82 15.40
N LEU A 17 -1.57 -15.89 14.60
CA LEU A 17 -0.73 -15.10 13.68
C LEU A 17 0.26 -14.23 14.43
N HIS A 18 -0.14 -13.63 15.57
CA HIS A 18 0.77 -12.89 16.42
C HIS A 18 1.89 -13.76 17.00
N LEU A 19 1.57 -14.98 17.43
CA LEU A 19 2.57 -15.93 17.90
C LEU A 19 3.55 -16.33 16.79
N GLN A 20 3.03 -16.69 15.61
CA GLN A 20 3.83 -16.97 14.43
C GLN A 20 4.69 -15.77 14.05
N GLY A 21 4.13 -14.55 14.08
CA GLY A 21 4.81 -13.30 13.74
C GLY A 21 6.05 -13.01 14.61
N ARG A 22 6.21 -13.65 15.78
CA ARG A 22 7.41 -13.55 16.63
C ARG A 22 8.62 -14.29 16.09
N LEU A 23 8.42 -15.23 15.17
CA LEU A 23 9.52 -15.94 14.53
C LEU A 23 10.41 -14.98 13.71
N PRO A 24 11.69 -15.34 13.45
CA PRO A 24 12.60 -14.49 12.68
C PRO A 24 12.08 -14.15 11.28
N LEU A 25 12.43 -12.97 10.75
CA LEU A 25 12.04 -12.55 9.41
C LEU A 25 12.50 -13.54 8.32
N ALA A 26 13.69 -14.14 8.51
CA ALA A 26 14.22 -15.17 7.61
C ALA A 26 13.30 -16.41 7.51
N PHE A 27 12.66 -16.81 8.62
CA PHE A 27 11.66 -17.87 8.62
C PHE A 27 10.45 -17.48 7.76
N HIS A 28 9.93 -16.25 7.93
CA HIS A 28 8.79 -15.77 7.13
C HIS A 28 9.11 -15.71 5.65
N ARG A 29 10.31 -15.26 5.27
CA ARG A 29 10.76 -15.23 3.87
C ARG A 29 10.93 -16.64 3.28
N TRP A 30 11.45 -17.58 4.06
CA TRP A 30 11.50 -18.99 3.66
C TRP A 30 10.09 -19.57 3.48
N TRP A 31 9.19 -19.32 4.42
CA TRP A 31 7.80 -19.77 4.37
C TRP A 31 7.04 -19.10 3.20
N GLY A 32 7.30 -17.83 2.92
CA GLY A 32 6.75 -17.11 1.78
C GLY A 32 7.03 -17.80 0.44
N ARG A 33 8.24 -18.35 0.26
CA ARG A 33 8.57 -19.14 -0.93
C ARG A 33 7.74 -20.43 -1.04
N ARG A 34 7.42 -21.08 0.08
CA ARG A 34 6.56 -22.27 0.11
C ARG A 34 5.10 -21.90 -0.19
N ILE A 35 4.60 -20.81 0.37
CA ILE A 35 3.27 -20.30 0.05
C ILE A 35 3.18 -19.90 -1.43
N ALA A 36 4.19 -19.26 -1.98
CA ALA A 36 4.23 -18.92 -3.40
C ALA A 36 4.09 -20.15 -4.30
N TRP A 37 4.80 -21.22 -3.99
CA TRP A 37 4.69 -22.49 -4.70
C TRP A 37 3.27 -23.08 -4.58
N LEU A 38 2.71 -23.16 -3.36
CA LEU A 38 1.34 -23.63 -3.15
C LEU A 38 0.32 -22.82 -3.95
N VAL A 39 0.39 -21.49 -3.85
CA VAL A 39 -0.57 -20.57 -4.50
C VAL A 39 -0.47 -20.65 -6.01
N ARG A 40 0.77 -20.72 -6.58
CA ARG A 40 0.99 -20.73 -8.02
C ARG A 40 0.82 -22.11 -8.63
N ASP A 41 1.47 -23.14 -8.04
CA ASP A 41 1.69 -24.43 -8.72
C ASP A 41 0.70 -25.51 -8.27
N VAL A 42 0.14 -25.39 -7.05
CA VAL A 42 -0.85 -26.33 -6.52
C VAL A 42 -2.28 -25.80 -6.72
N PHE A 43 -2.56 -24.60 -6.21
CA PHE A 43 -3.89 -24.02 -6.29
C PHE A 43 -4.16 -23.24 -7.57
N HIS A 44 -3.17 -22.97 -8.40
CA HIS A 44 -3.26 -22.18 -9.63
C HIS A 44 -4.01 -20.85 -9.45
N TYR A 45 -3.89 -20.25 -8.27
CA TYR A 45 -4.66 -19.08 -7.88
C TYR A 45 -4.51 -17.92 -8.86
N ARG A 46 -5.58 -17.64 -9.62
CA ARG A 46 -5.68 -16.54 -10.59
C ARG A 46 -4.57 -16.49 -11.65
N ARG A 47 -3.95 -17.62 -12.01
CA ARG A 47 -2.86 -17.66 -13.02
C ARG A 47 -3.28 -17.05 -14.34
N GLU A 48 -4.48 -17.34 -14.82
CA GLU A 48 -5.01 -16.79 -16.06
C GLU A 48 -5.15 -15.25 -15.98
N VAL A 49 -5.62 -14.73 -14.84
CA VAL A 49 -5.74 -13.27 -14.62
C VAL A 49 -4.36 -12.62 -14.65
N VAL A 50 -3.37 -13.22 -13.96
CA VAL A 50 -1.99 -12.71 -13.93
C VAL A 50 -1.39 -12.70 -15.34
N MET A 51 -1.49 -13.80 -16.07
CA MET A 51 -0.93 -13.90 -17.43
C MET A 51 -1.63 -12.95 -18.41
N ALA A 52 -2.97 -12.83 -18.35
CA ALA A 52 -3.71 -11.90 -19.18
C ALA A 52 -3.34 -10.43 -18.89
N ASN A 53 -3.20 -10.07 -17.61
CA ASN A 53 -2.78 -8.74 -17.21
C ASN A 53 -1.34 -8.45 -17.72
N LEU A 54 -0.40 -9.36 -17.50
CA LEU A 54 0.98 -9.20 -17.95
C LEU A 54 1.10 -9.10 -19.48
N ALA A 55 0.43 -9.97 -20.22
CA ALA A 55 0.49 -9.97 -21.69
C ALA A 55 -0.04 -8.67 -22.30
N ARG A 56 -1.09 -8.10 -21.72
CA ARG A 56 -1.64 -6.81 -22.18
C ARG A 56 -0.81 -5.62 -21.73
N SER A 57 -0.15 -5.72 -20.58
CA SER A 57 0.66 -4.63 -20.00
C SER A 57 2.08 -4.58 -20.59
N PHE A 58 2.59 -5.71 -21.11
CA PHE A 58 3.91 -5.82 -21.72
C PHE A 58 3.81 -6.50 -23.10
N PRO A 59 3.19 -5.86 -24.09
CA PRO A 59 2.85 -6.49 -25.36
C PRO A 59 4.06 -6.88 -26.23
N THR A 60 5.25 -6.34 -25.92
CA THR A 60 6.50 -6.64 -26.65
C THR A 60 7.29 -7.81 -26.05
N LYS A 61 6.89 -8.30 -24.85
CA LYS A 61 7.59 -9.40 -24.19
C LYS A 61 7.13 -10.76 -24.70
N SER A 62 8.08 -11.69 -24.84
CA SER A 62 7.80 -13.08 -25.20
C SER A 62 7.00 -13.79 -24.09
N TYR A 63 6.40 -14.93 -24.44
CA TYR A 63 5.66 -15.75 -23.49
C TYR A 63 6.56 -16.24 -22.34
N GLU A 64 7.80 -16.59 -22.63
CA GLU A 64 8.81 -17.04 -21.67
C GLU A 64 9.17 -15.92 -20.69
N GLU A 65 9.35 -14.69 -21.17
CA GLU A 65 9.59 -13.52 -20.32
C GLU A 65 8.40 -13.25 -19.40
N LEU A 66 7.17 -13.31 -19.93
CA LEU A 66 5.94 -13.13 -19.14
C LEU A 66 5.78 -14.23 -18.07
N GLN A 67 6.14 -15.48 -18.40
CA GLN A 67 6.17 -16.56 -17.41
C GLN A 67 7.21 -16.32 -16.32
N ALA A 68 8.40 -15.80 -16.67
CA ALA A 68 9.44 -15.46 -15.69
C ALA A 68 8.97 -14.34 -14.75
N ILE A 69 8.35 -13.29 -15.30
CA ILE A 69 7.73 -12.21 -14.52
C ILE A 69 6.63 -12.77 -13.58
N SER A 70 5.74 -13.61 -14.10
CA SER A 70 4.67 -14.24 -13.33
C SER A 70 5.23 -15.08 -12.18
N LYS A 71 6.28 -15.88 -12.43
CA LYS A 71 6.95 -16.65 -11.38
C LYS A 71 7.51 -15.76 -10.28
N ARG A 72 8.19 -14.68 -10.64
CA ARG A 72 8.78 -13.71 -9.71
C ARG A 72 7.69 -12.98 -8.93
N PHE A 73 6.58 -12.61 -9.59
CA PHE A 73 5.39 -12.04 -8.94
C PHE A 73 4.84 -12.94 -7.83
N TYR A 74 4.65 -14.25 -8.08
CA TYR A 74 4.12 -15.14 -7.03
C TYR A 74 5.10 -15.34 -5.89
N LEU A 75 6.42 -15.35 -6.14
CA LEU A 75 7.44 -15.36 -5.08
C LEU A 75 7.34 -14.10 -4.21
N HIS A 76 7.20 -12.95 -4.85
CA HIS A 76 6.97 -11.68 -4.15
C HIS A 76 5.65 -11.69 -3.38
N PHE A 77 4.56 -12.10 -4.00
CA PHE A 77 3.24 -12.18 -3.37
C PHE A 77 3.23 -13.09 -2.12
N GLY A 78 3.86 -14.25 -2.19
CA GLY A 78 4.04 -15.13 -1.02
C GLY A 78 4.86 -14.48 0.09
N THR A 79 5.89 -13.69 -0.27
CA THR A 79 6.70 -12.92 0.67
C THR A 79 5.87 -11.83 1.35
N VAL A 80 5.09 -11.06 0.59
CA VAL A 80 4.16 -10.03 1.13
C VAL A 80 3.25 -10.62 2.19
N LEU A 81 2.62 -11.78 1.91
CA LEU A 81 1.69 -12.42 2.85
C LEU A 81 2.36 -12.84 4.16
N THR A 82 3.59 -13.32 4.11
CA THR A 82 4.29 -13.78 5.32
C THR A 82 4.97 -12.66 6.09
N GLU A 83 5.53 -11.68 5.41
CA GLU A 83 6.08 -10.48 6.05
C GLU A 83 4.99 -9.66 6.74
N MET A 84 3.77 -9.60 6.18
CA MET A 84 2.61 -9.00 6.83
C MET A 84 2.31 -9.67 8.19
N ILE A 85 2.42 -11.01 8.30
CA ILE A 85 2.24 -11.72 9.57
C ILE A 85 3.34 -11.34 10.57
N TRP A 86 4.59 -11.32 10.12
CA TRP A 86 5.74 -10.89 10.93
C TRP A 86 5.57 -9.45 11.43
N PHE A 87 5.14 -8.55 10.56
CA PHE A 87 4.89 -7.14 10.85
C PHE A 87 3.83 -6.94 11.94
N GLY A 88 2.75 -7.71 11.91
CA GLY A 88 1.68 -7.65 12.91
C GLY A 88 2.12 -7.97 14.34
N ALA A 89 3.29 -8.58 14.51
CA ALA A 89 3.90 -8.80 15.82
C ALA A 89 4.87 -7.67 16.24
N CYS A 90 5.12 -6.67 15.38
CA CYS A 90 5.98 -5.52 15.68
C CYS A 90 5.21 -4.44 16.47
N ARG A 91 4.71 -4.78 17.66
CA ARG A 91 3.92 -3.91 18.53
C ARG A 91 4.73 -3.34 19.68
N GLY A 92 4.43 -2.09 20.05
CA GLY A 92 5.06 -1.41 21.16
C GLY A 92 6.56 -1.13 20.95
N PRO A 93 7.26 -0.61 21.96
CA PRO A 93 8.66 -0.18 21.81
C PRO A 93 9.61 -1.29 21.35
N LYS A 94 9.48 -2.51 21.89
CA LYS A 94 10.30 -3.67 21.48
C LYS A 94 10.00 -4.11 20.06
N GLY A 95 8.73 -4.06 19.63
CA GLY A 95 8.31 -4.37 18.28
C GLY A 95 8.82 -3.35 17.27
N ARG A 96 8.77 -2.06 17.60
CA ARG A 96 9.35 -0.99 16.80
C ARG A 96 10.86 -1.13 16.64
N ALA A 97 11.58 -1.37 17.72
CA ALA A 97 13.03 -1.61 17.65
C ALA A 97 13.36 -2.83 16.78
N ARG A 98 12.57 -3.92 16.86
CA ARG A 98 12.70 -5.08 15.98
C ARG A 98 12.46 -4.72 14.51
N LEU A 99 11.45 -3.89 14.23
CA LEU A 99 11.13 -3.41 12.89
C LEU A 99 12.26 -2.55 12.34
N HIS A 100 12.73 -1.58 13.09
CA HIS A 100 13.86 -0.71 12.74
C HIS A 100 15.13 -1.52 12.44
N ASN A 101 15.55 -2.38 13.35
CA ASN A 101 16.76 -3.19 13.22
C ASN A 101 16.69 -4.24 12.09
N SER A 102 15.51 -4.53 11.57
CA SER A 102 15.34 -5.48 10.47
C SER A 102 15.76 -4.94 9.11
N HIS A 103 15.83 -3.62 8.95
CA HIS A 103 16.04 -2.95 7.67
C HIS A 103 15.13 -3.46 6.54
N ILE A 104 13.91 -3.95 6.92
CA ILE A 104 12.96 -4.49 5.94
C ILE A 104 12.50 -3.43 4.93
N VAL A 105 12.35 -2.19 5.39
CA VAL A 105 12.07 -1.02 4.56
C VAL A 105 13.07 0.07 4.87
N GLU A 106 13.54 0.77 3.84
CA GLU A 106 14.38 1.95 3.92
C GLU A 106 13.68 3.13 3.25
N PHE A 107 13.46 4.20 3.99
CA PHE A 107 12.95 5.46 3.44
C PHE A 107 14.14 6.28 2.90
N THR A 108 14.19 6.47 1.57
CA THR A 108 15.40 6.98 0.90
C THR A 108 15.56 8.49 0.96
N ASN A 109 14.47 9.25 1.08
CA ASN A 109 14.46 10.71 1.08
C ASN A 109 13.47 11.29 2.11
N PRO A 110 13.68 11.02 3.41
CA PRO A 110 12.80 11.50 4.47
C PRO A 110 12.65 13.03 4.49
N GLU A 111 13.70 13.75 4.09
CA GLU A 111 13.73 15.21 4.01
C GLU A 111 12.66 15.74 3.04
N GLU A 112 12.46 15.06 1.91
CA GLU A 112 11.50 15.48 0.89
C GLU A 112 10.06 15.29 1.40
N LEU A 113 9.76 14.19 2.05
CA LEU A 113 8.45 13.99 2.69
C LEU A 113 8.21 15.01 3.80
N ASN A 114 9.23 15.28 4.62
CA ASN A 114 9.18 16.30 5.68
C ASN A 114 8.97 17.69 5.10
N ARG A 115 9.62 18.03 3.99
CA ARG A 115 9.48 19.31 3.28
C ARG A 115 8.03 19.51 2.82
N LEU A 116 7.46 18.52 2.13
CA LEU A 116 6.06 18.58 1.68
C LEU A 116 5.08 18.65 2.85
N TYR A 117 5.27 17.80 3.86
CA TYR A 117 4.41 17.80 5.05
C TYR A 117 4.47 19.14 5.78
N ASN A 118 5.65 19.71 5.98
CA ASN A 118 5.81 20.97 6.68
C ASN A 118 5.33 22.19 5.85
N GLY A 119 5.50 22.14 4.53
CA GLY A 119 5.16 23.23 3.61
C GLY A 119 3.66 23.44 3.40
N ALA A 120 2.82 22.42 3.58
CA ALA A 120 1.38 22.51 3.40
C ALA A 120 0.62 22.23 4.70
N LYS A 121 -0.62 22.72 4.81
CA LYS A 121 -1.51 22.39 5.94
C LYS A 121 -1.82 20.89 5.97
N GLN A 122 -2.05 20.30 4.80
CA GLN A 122 -2.37 18.88 4.66
C GLN A 122 -1.56 18.24 3.53
N LEU A 123 -1.27 16.97 3.70
CA LEU A 123 -0.53 16.16 2.72
C LEU A 123 -1.39 14.97 2.29
N MET A 124 -1.53 14.78 0.97
CA MET A 124 -2.09 13.60 0.36
C MET A 124 -0.97 12.71 -0.18
N ILE A 125 -0.92 11.46 0.26
CA ILE A 125 0.05 10.46 -0.18
C ILE A 125 -0.69 9.40 -1.00
N LEU A 126 -0.36 9.28 -2.27
CA LEU A 126 -0.88 8.24 -3.15
C LEU A 126 0.05 7.04 -3.14
N GLN A 127 -0.50 5.86 -3.05
CA GLN A 127 0.21 4.59 -3.11
C GLN A 127 -0.41 3.66 -4.16
N ALA A 128 0.35 2.62 -4.52
CA ALA A 128 -0.10 1.48 -5.29
C ALA A 128 0.13 0.18 -4.51
N HIS A 129 -0.46 -0.92 -4.98
CA HIS A 129 -0.18 -2.26 -4.47
C HIS A 129 1.17 -2.77 -5.04
N THR A 130 2.24 -2.02 -4.75
CA THR A 130 3.64 -2.33 -5.07
C THR A 130 4.44 -2.55 -3.79
N GLY A 131 5.60 -3.19 -3.86
CA GLY A 131 6.39 -3.55 -2.70
C GLY A 131 5.60 -4.41 -1.72
N ASN A 132 5.76 -4.12 -0.44
CA ASN A 132 4.90 -4.67 0.59
C ASN A 132 4.06 -3.54 1.23
N TRP A 133 2.99 -3.16 0.54
CA TRP A 133 2.06 -2.10 0.96
C TRP A 133 1.43 -2.32 2.35
N GLU A 134 1.45 -3.54 2.87
CA GLU A 134 0.94 -3.84 4.21
C GLU A 134 1.88 -3.35 5.33
N LEU A 135 3.12 -2.98 4.99
CA LEU A 135 4.13 -2.49 5.94
C LEU A 135 4.06 -0.98 6.18
N VAL A 136 3.19 -0.25 5.48
CA VAL A 136 3.15 1.22 5.56
C VAL A 136 2.95 1.76 6.98
N GLY A 137 2.24 1.03 7.84
CA GLY A 137 2.04 1.41 9.24
C GLY A 137 3.31 1.50 10.10
N GLY A 138 4.44 0.97 9.59
CA GLY A 138 5.75 1.05 10.24
C GLY A 138 6.61 2.25 9.86
N TYR A 139 6.07 3.20 9.12
CA TYR A 139 6.79 4.30 8.47
C TYR A 139 7.79 5.03 9.37
N LYS A 140 7.49 5.20 10.66
CA LYS A 140 8.38 5.88 11.62
C LYS A 140 9.71 5.16 11.84
N GLU A 141 9.73 3.85 11.62
CA GLU A 141 10.89 2.98 11.87
C GLU A 141 11.76 2.77 10.62
N TYR A 142 11.42 3.39 9.49
CA TYR A 142 12.07 3.14 8.20
C TYR A 142 13.08 4.21 7.79
N SER A 143 13.19 5.28 8.56
CA SER A 143 14.19 6.31 8.33
C SER A 143 15.42 6.04 9.19
N TYR A 144 16.57 5.91 8.55
CA TYR A 144 17.88 5.67 9.19
C TYR A 144 18.76 6.94 9.20
N GLY A 145 18.25 8.02 8.62
CA GLY A 145 18.83 9.35 8.64
C GLY A 145 17.95 10.31 9.45
N ALA A 146 17.41 11.33 8.78
CA ALA A 146 16.48 12.27 9.40
C ALA A 146 15.14 11.58 9.79
N PRO A 147 14.60 11.80 10.99
CA PRO A 147 13.31 11.24 11.39
C PRO A 147 12.20 11.83 10.55
N LEU A 148 11.16 11.02 10.29
CA LEU A 148 9.95 11.49 9.63
C LEU A 148 9.11 12.37 10.56
N ALA A 149 8.73 13.54 10.08
CA ALA A 149 7.93 14.53 10.82
C ALA A 149 6.46 14.11 10.99
N LEU A 150 5.97 13.12 10.23
CA LEU A 150 4.61 12.62 10.31
C LEU A 150 4.29 12.10 11.71
N ASP A 151 3.29 12.69 12.37
CA ASP A 151 2.81 12.23 13.66
C ASP A 151 1.73 11.15 13.49
N PRO A 152 1.77 10.03 14.24
CA PRO A 152 0.75 8.99 14.15
C PRO A 152 -0.67 9.49 14.48
N THR A 153 -0.81 10.50 15.34
CA THR A 153 -2.12 11.10 15.67
C THR A 153 -2.64 12.03 14.57
N ALA A 154 -1.77 12.49 13.69
CA ALA A 154 -2.05 13.41 12.58
C ALA A 154 -1.97 12.76 11.21
N MET A 155 -2.25 11.45 11.11
CA MET A 155 -2.33 10.77 9.83
C MET A 155 -3.47 9.77 9.75
N ALA A 156 -3.94 9.53 8.53
CA ALA A 156 -4.93 8.49 8.24
C ALA A 156 -4.52 7.65 7.02
N VAL A 157 -4.84 6.36 7.10
CA VAL A 157 -4.73 5.40 5.99
C VAL A 157 -6.14 4.95 5.64
N THR A 158 -6.51 5.10 4.38
CA THR A 158 -7.80 4.65 3.90
C THR A 158 -7.79 3.16 3.61
N TYR A 159 -8.85 2.48 3.98
CA TYR A 159 -9.02 1.08 3.66
C TYR A 159 -10.46 0.77 3.26
N ARG A 160 -10.63 -0.35 2.58
CA ARG A 160 -11.94 -0.92 2.31
C ARG A 160 -12.18 -2.11 3.24
N ARG A 161 -13.33 -2.14 3.89
CA ARG A 161 -13.73 -3.25 4.76
C ARG A 161 -13.72 -4.57 4.00
N LEU A 162 -13.13 -5.58 4.64
CA LEU A 162 -13.08 -6.94 4.10
C LEU A 162 -14.44 -7.63 4.28
N SER A 163 -14.78 -8.55 3.37
CA SER A 163 -16.04 -9.33 3.46
C SER A 163 -16.06 -10.29 4.66
N SER A 164 -14.90 -10.77 5.09
CA SER A 164 -14.76 -11.64 6.26
C SER A 164 -14.56 -10.81 7.53
N GLN A 165 -15.48 -10.88 8.47
CA GLN A 165 -15.37 -10.21 9.79
C GLN A 165 -14.12 -10.66 10.57
N THR A 166 -13.72 -11.92 10.45
CA THR A 166 -12.51 -12.45 11.09
C THR A 166 -11.27 -11.77 10.54
N TRP A 167 -11.11 -11.74 9.21
CA TRP A 167 -9.95 -11.09 8.58
C TRP A 167 -9.98 -9.57 8.74
N GLU A 168 -11.16 -8.94 8.73
CA GLU A 168 -11.30 -7.51 9.03
C GLU A 168 -10.75 -7.19 10.43
N GLY A 169 -11.15 -7.95 11.46
CA GLY A 169 -10.66 -7.76 12.82
C GLY A 169 -9.16 -8.03 12.98
N VAL A 170 -8.60 -8.98 12.23
CA VAL A 170 -7.15 -9.26 12.19
C VAL A 170 -6.40 -8.10 11.55
N MET A 171 -6.83 -7.66 10.37
CA MET A 171 -6.13 -6.62 9.60
C MET A 171 -6.20 -5.24 10.26
N ALA A 172 -7.33 -4.91 10.92
CA ALA A 172 -7.48 -3.67 11.67
C ALA A 172 -6.45 -3.53 12.83
N GLN A 173 -5.95 -4.65 13.35
CA GLN A 173 -4.91 -4.65 14.37
C GLN A 173 -3.49 -4.84 13.81
N ASN A 174 -3.38 -5.49 12.67
CA ASN A 174 -2.11 -5.86 12.07
C ASN A 174 -1.46 -4.68 11.33
N ARG A 175 -2.24 -3.98 10.50
CA ARG A 175 -1.76 -2.86 9.68
C ARG A 175 -1.19 -1.69 10.48
N PRO A 176 -1.82 -1.22 11.57
CA PRO A 176 -1.27 -0.17 12.42
C PRO A 176 -0.41 -0.71 13.57
N ALA A 177 0.00 -1.99 13.58
CA ALA A 177 0.65 -2.64 14.72
C ALA A 177 1.78 -1.83 15.37
N PRO A 178 2.73 -1.21 14.63
CA PRO A 178 3.82 -0.43 15.24
C PRO A 178 3.39 0.89 15.88
N VAL A 179 2.24 1.45 15.46
CA VAL A 179 1.78 2.79 15.89
C VAL A 179 0.53 2.77 16.77
N LEU A 180 0.00 1.58 17.10
CA LEU A 180 -1.22 1.45 17.93
C LEU A 180 -1.10 2.10 19.30
N ASP A 181 0.06 1.99 19.93
CA ASP A 181 0.34 2.57 21.25
C ASP A 181 0.81 4.03 21.19
N LEU A 182 0.92 4.60 19.99
CA LEU A 182 1.28 6.00 19.75
C LEU A 182 0.05 6.90 19.50
N GLY A 183 -1.15 6.43 19.80
CA GLY A 183 -2.39 7.19 19.62
C GLY A 183 -2.90 7.24 18.17
N PHE A 184 -2.46 6.30 17.30
CA PHE A 184 -2.97 6.23 15.94
C PHE A 184 -4.46 5.85 15.92
N GLU A 185 -5.30 6.73 15.39
CA GLU A 185 -6.75 6.52 15.20
C GLU A 185 -7.17 6.61 13.71
N GLY A 186 -6.20 6.77 12.83
CA GLY A 186 -6.40 7.08 11.42
C GLY A 186 -6.66 5.88 10.50
N TYR A 187 -7.12 4.73 10.99
CA TYR A 187 -7.56 3.64 10.13
C TYR A 187 -9.02 3.86 9.74
N VAL A 188 -9.24 4.48 8.55
CA VAL A 188 -10.54 5.04 8.15
C VAL A 188 -11.11 4.30 6.94
N GLU A 189 -12.36 3.82 7.04
CA GLU A 189 -13.04 3.18 5.92
C GLU A 189 -13.30 4.17 4.78
N THR A 190 -13.16 3.73 3.55
CA THR A 190 -13.24 4.57 2.34
C THR A 190 -14.56 5.37 2.25
N ARG A 191 -15.68 4.84 2.76
CA ARG A 191 -16.96 5.55 2.76
C ARG A 191 -17.01 6.73 3.74
N ASP A 192 -16.20 6.70 4.81
CA ASP A 192 -16.21 7.71 5.87
C ASP A 192 -15.08 8.74 5.70
N ILE A 193 -14.14 8.50 4.78
CA ILE A 193 -12.91 9.29 4.65
C ILE A 193 -13.19 10.75 4.29
N LEU A 194 -14.16 11.02 3.41
CA LEU A 194 -14.48 12.40 3.00
C LEU A 194 -14.95 13.24 4.20
N ARG A 195 -15.82 12.68 5.03
CA ARG A 195 -16.29 13.32 6.27
C ARG A 195 -15.12 13.52 7.22
N PHE A 196 -14.31 12.49 7.43
CA PHE A 196 -13.13 12.52 8.28
C PHE A 196 -12.14 13.63 7.87
N MET A 197 -11.92 13.83 6.57
CA MET A 197 -11.06 14.88 6.03
C MET A 197 -11.64 16.27 6.25
N LEU A 198 -12.95 16.43 6.00
CA LEU A 198 -13.63 17.74 6.17
C LEU A 198 -13.65 18.19 7.63
N GLU A 199 -13.83 17.27 8.58
CA GLU A 199 -13.77 17.54 10.01
C GLU A 199 -12.38 18.03 10.46
N ARG A 200 -11.31 17.65 9.73
CA ARG A 200 -9.91 17.99 10.04
C ARG A 200 -9.27 18.98 9.06
N ARG A 201 -10.06 19.63 8.21
CA ARG A 201 -9.54 20.52 7.16
C ARG A 201 -8.65 21.65 7.67
N GLU A 202 -8.83 22.08 8.94
CA GLU A 202 -8.03 23.13 9.57
C GLU A 202 -6.81 22.57 10.34
N GLN A 203 -6.67 21.25 10.45
CA GLN A 203 -5.59 20.61 11.19
C GLN A 203 -4.42 20.29 10.25
N LYS A 204 -3.21 20.26 10.79
CA LYS A 204 -2.03 19.67 10.16
C LYS A 204 -2.25 18.16 10.09
N PHE A 205 -2.39 17.59 8.88
CA PHE A 205 -2.77 16.19 8.75
C PHE A 205 -2.26 15.56 7.46
N ALA A 206 -1.95 14.27 7.48
CA ALA A 206 -1.57 13.49 6.29
C ALA A 206 -2.56 12.36 6.02
N TYR A 207 -2.85 12.11 4.76
CA TYR A 207 -3.77 11.05 4.31
C TYR A 207 -3.08 10.16 3.31
N THR A 208 -3.20 8.86 3.49
CA THR A 208 -2.65 7.85 2.57
C THR A 208 -3.77 7.10 1.88
N PHE A 209 -3.70 7.07 0.54
CA PHE A 209 -4.65 6.38 -0.33
C PHE A 209 -3.93 5.40 -1.24
N ILE A 210 -4.41 4.16 -1.31
CA ILE A 210 -4.02 3.20 -2.33
C ILE A 210 -5.03 3.30 -3.47
N THR A 211 -4.63 3.86 -4.62
CA THR A 211 -5.55 4.32 -5.68
C THR A 211 -5.44 3.58 -7.01
N ASP A 212 -4.61 2.56 -7.09
CA ASP A 212 -4.30 1.82 -8.32
C ASP A 212 -5.37 0.82 -8.76
N GLN A 213 -6.37 0.52 -7.94
CA GLN A 213 -7.41 -0.45 -8.26
C GLN A 213 -8.59 0.16 -9.03
N TYR A 214 -9.32 -0.69 -9.77
CA TYR A 214 -10.56 -0.31 -10.44
C TYR A 214 -11.63 0.09 -9.41
N PRO A 215 -12.33 1.23 -9.58
CA PRO A 215 -13.42 1.64 -8.68
C PRO A 215 -14.49 0.56 -8.57
N PHE A 216 -14.95 0.30 -7.34
CA PHE A 216 -15.93 -0.77 -7.11
C PHE A 216 -17.27 -0.52 -7.81
N ASP A 217 -17.73 0.72 -7.76
CA ASP A 217 -18.97 1.21 -8.37
C ASP A 217 -18.80 1.58 -9.86
N GLY A 218 -17.58 1.47 -10.39
CA GLY A 218 -17.26 1.90 -11.75
C GLY A 218 -17.24 3.42 -11.95
N VAL A 219 -17.33 4.20 -10.86
CA VAL A 219 -17.34 5.68 -10.92
C VAL A 219 -15.92 6.22 -10.81
N GLY A 220 -15.51 7.04 -11.80
CA GLY A 220 -14.16 7.61 -11.86
C GLY A 220 -13.94 8.36 -13.15
N ALA A 221 -12.68 8.53 -13.55
CA ALA A 221 -12.29 9.12 -14.82
C ALA A 221 -11.60 8.07 -15.70
N ASP A 222 -11.81 8.18 -17.01
CA ASP A 222 -11.15 7.33 -17.99
C ASP A 222 -9.67 7.73 -18.11
N ILE A 223 -8.80 6.72 -18.09
CA ILE A 223 -7.36 6.86 -18.31
C ILE A 223 -6.85 5.68 -19.13
N THR A 224 -5.66 5.82 -19.68
CA THR A 224 -4.85 4.68 -20.14
C THR A 224 -3.82 4.34 -19.07
N PHE A 225 -3.70 3.07 -18.70
CA PHE A 225 -2.70 2.55 -17.76
C PHE A 225 -2.15 1.23 -18.29
N MET A 226 -0.82 1.13 -18.41
CA MET A 226 -0.15 -0.03 -18.99
C MET A 226 -0.76 -0.45 -20.34
N HIS A 227 -0.86 0.50 -21.28
CA HIS A 227 -1.42 0.34 -22.63
C HIS A 227 -2.91 -0.02 -22.69
N GLN A 228 -3.64 -0.02 -21.59
CA GLN A 228 -5.02 -0.46 -21.53
C GLN A 228 -5.95 0.65 -21.02
N PRO A 229 -7.10 0.88 -21.69
CA PRO A 229 -8.09 1.81 -21.16
C PRO A 229 -8.68 1.29 -19.85
N THR A 230 -8.87 2.18 -18.89
CA THR A 230 -9.40 1.84 -17.58
C THR A 230 -9.98 3.07 -16.87
N ILE A 231 -10.60 2.85 -15.72
CA ILE A 231 -11.12 3.92 -14.86
C ILE A 231 -10.21 4.08 -13.63
N THR A 232 -9.93 5.33 -13.26
CA THR A 232 -9.22 5.68 -12.02
C THR A 232 -10.13 6.27 -10.97
N LEU A 233 -9.81 6.02 -9.68
CA LEU A 233 -10.41 6.68 -8.53
C LEU A 233 -9.99 8.15 -8.49
N MET A 234 -10.97 9.07 -8.41
CA MET A 234 -10.73 10.51 -8.43
C MET A 234 -10.81 11.16 -7.05
N ALA A 235 -11.25 10.45 -6.02
CA ALA A 235 -11.55 11.02 -4.71
C ALA A 235 -10.34 11.72 -4.08
N ALA A 236 -9.18 11.07 -4.07
CA ALA A 236 -7.96 11.62 -3.48
C ALA A 236 -7.53 12.92 -4.18
N ALA A 237 -7.44 12.93 -5.51
CA ALA A 237 -7.02 14.11 -6.27
C ALA A 237 -8.05 15.27 -6.15
N LYS A 238 -9.36 14.97 -6.21
CA LYS A 238 -10.41 15.97 -6.00
C LYS A 238 -10.32 16.61 -4.62
N MET A 239 -10.04 15.82 -3.58
CA MET A 239 -9.86 16.35 -2.22
C MET A 239 -8.57 17.15 -2.08
N ALA A 240 -7.48 16.67 -2.68
CA ALA A 240 -6.22 17.43 -2.69
C ALA A 240 -6.39 18.82 -3.33
N VAL A 241 -7.09 18.90 -4.46
CA VAL A 241 -7.41 20.18 -5.13
C VAL A 241 -8.32 21.05 -4.27
N LYS A 242 -9.40 20.48 -3.71
CA LYS A 242 -10.40 21.23 -2.92
C LYS A 242 -9.81 21.83 -1.65
N LEU A 243 -8.86 21.18 -1.02
CA LEU A 243 -8.24 21.59 0.26
C LEU A 243 -6.83 22.16 0.08
N ASP A 244 -6.40 22.41 -1.16
CA ASP A 244 -5.05 22.88 -1.52
C ASP A 244 -3.94 22.11 -0.80
N MET A 245 -4.00 20.76 -0.88
CA MET A 245 -3.04 19.90 -0.21
C MET A 245 -1.74 19.77 -1.01
N ALA A 246 -0.63 19.51 -0.33
CA ALA A 246 0.51 18.89 -0.98
C ALA A 246 0.12 17.46 -1.43
N LEU A 247 0.65 17.02 -2.57
CA LEU A 247 0.36 15.70 -3.14
C LEU A 247 1.67 15.00 -3.50
N ALA A 248 1.84 13.78 -3.03
CA ALA A 248 2.99 12.95 -3.33
C ALA A 248 2.59 11.54 -3.73
N TYR A 249 3.42 10.88 -4.55
CA TYR A 249 3.41 9.45 -4.76
C TYR A 249 4.44 8.81 -3.85
N LEU A 250 4.06 7.79 -3.09
CA LEU A 250 4.98 6.97 -2.32
C LEU A 250 5.36 5.74 -3.16
N ARG A 251 6.52 5.84 -3.79
CA ARG A 251 7.14 4.76 -4.57
C ARG A 251 7.60 3.64 -3.65
N TYR A 252 7.34 2.40 -4.05
CA TYR A 252 7.71 1.22 -3.28
C TYR A 252 8.44 0.22 -4.18
N GLU A 253 9.76 0.12 -4.03
CA GLU A 253 10.63 -0.73 -4.83
C GLU A 253 11.14 -1.92 -4.01
N CYS A 254 11.24 -3.10 -4.64
CA CYS A 254 11.92 -4.24 -4.05
C CYS A 254 13.43 -4.11 -4.19
N ARG A 255 14.19 -4.41 -3.12
CA ARG A 255 15.66 -4.47 -3.17
C ARG A 255 16.10 -5.88 -3.60
N GLU A 256 17.25 -5.99 -4.28
CA GLU A 256 17.81 -7.28 -4.72
C GLU A 256 18.23 -8.15 -3.54
N GLU A 257 18.81 -7.54 -2.51
CA GLU A 257 19.20 -8.17 -1.26
C GLU A 257 18.03 -8.55 -0.35
N GLY A 258 16.82 -8.18 -0.76
CA GLY A 258 15.56 -8.40 -0.03
C GLY A 258 15.15 -7.18 0.81
N GLY A 259 13.84 -7.07 1.05
CA GLY A 259 13.23 -5.87 1.63
C GLY A 259 12.92 -4.81 0.57
N TYR A 260 12.71 -3.57 1.01
CA TYR A 260 12.10 -2.55 0.16
C TYR A 260 12.75 -1.19 0.35
N ARG A 261 12.62 -0.32 -0.67
CA ARG A 261 12.85 1.12 -0.58
C ARG A 261 11.54 1.85 -0.70
N MET A 262 11.32 2.84 0.15
CA MET A 262 10.27 3.85 0.01
C MET A 262 10.87 5.17 -0.41
N THR A 263 10.31 5.81 -1.41
CA THR A 263 10.75 7.12 -1.89
C THR A 263 9.53 8.03 -2.05
N CYS A 264 9.58 9.21 -1.44
CA CYS A 264 8.58 10.25 -1.66
C CYS A 264 8.84 10.94 -3.00
N VAL A 265 7.89 10.88 -3.93
CA VAL A 265 7.97 11.57 -5.23
C VAL A 265 6.92 12.67 -5.24
N PRO A 266 7.29 13.96 -5.21
CA PRO A 266 6.33 15.06 -5.26
C PRO A 266 5.54 15.06 -6.57
N ILE A 267 4.23 15.29 -6.47
CA ILE A 267 3.33 15.55 -7.61
C ILE A 267 2.92 17.00 -7.62
N ALA A 268 2.59 17.57 -6.46
CA ALA A 268 2.28 18.98 -6.31
C ALA A 268 2.62 19.45 -4.90
N GLU A 269 3.22 20.62 -4.76
CA GLU A 269 3.40 21.29 -3.45
C GLU A 269 2.07 21.89 -2.98
N HIS A 270 1.30 22.44 -3.93
CA HIS A 270 -0.05 22.92 -3.78
C HIS A 270 -0.92 22.38 -4.91
N ALA A 271 -1.97 21.68 -4.59
CA ALA A 271 -2.87 21.10 -5.59
C ALA A 271 -4.03 22.05 -5.96
N GLY A 272 -4.24 23.11 -5.18
CA GLY A 272 -5.30 24.10 -5.43
C GLY A 272 -5.26 24.65 -6.86
N GLY A 273 -6.42 24.73 -7.51
CA GLY A 273 -6.55 25.21 -8.89
C GLY A 273 -6.03 24.29 -9.99
N LYS A 274 -5.43 23.13 -9.66
CA LYS A 274 -4.97 22.15 -10.65
C LYS A 274 -6.13 21.26 -11.12
N ASP A 275 -5.97 20.64 -12.31
CA ASP A 275 -6.90 19.61 -12.78
C ASP A 275 -6.68 18.29 -12.02
N PRO A 276 -7.68 17.77 -11.30
CA PRO A 276 -7.55 16.48 -10.60
C PRO A 276 -7.21 15.31 -11.52
N LEU A 277 -7.66 15.34 -12.79
CA LEU A 277 -7.36 14.27 -13.74
C LEU A 277 -5.88 14.30 -14.14
N ALA A 278 -5.33 15.49 -14.39
CA ALA A 278 -3.90 15.64 -14.71
C ALA A 278 -3.00 15.15 -13.55
N LEU A 279 -3.38 15.40 -12.29
CA LEU A 279 -2.67 14.88 -11.11
C LEU A 279 -2.70 13.34 -11.05
N MET A 280 -3.84 12.73 -11.36
CA MET A 280 -3.94 11.27 -11.42
C MET A 280 -3.17 10.69 -12.60
N GLN A 281 -3.16 11.34 -13.76
CA GLN A 281 -2.35 10.92 -14.91
C GLN A 281 -0.85 10.94 -14.58
N GLN A 282 -0.39 11.98 -13.85
CA GLN A 282 1.01 12.04 -13.38
C GLN A 282 1.33 10.89 -12.41
N TYR A 283 0.43 10.57 -11.47
CA TYR A 283 0.57 9.42 -10.58
C TYR A 283 0.71 8.10 -11.36
N TYR A 284 -0.17 7.87 -12.35
CA TYR A 284 -0.11 6.63 -13.13
C TYR A 284 1.14 6.55 -14.02
N LYS A 285 1.61 7.69 -14.56
CA LYS A 285 2.89 7.72 -15.28
C LYS A 285 4.06 7.29 -14.40
N LEU A 286 4.14 7.80 -13.16
CA LEU A 286 5.17 7.38 -12.19
C LEU A 286 5.06 5.89 -11.83
N LEU A 287 3.84 5.38 -11.68
CA LEU A 287 3.61 3.96 -11.43
C LEU A 287 4.01 3.10 -12.63
N GLU A 288 3.73 3.52 -13.86
CA GLU A 288 4.16 2.83 -15.08
C GLU A 288 5.69 2.73 -15.16
N GLU A 289 6.39 3.84 -14.89
CA GLU A 289 7.86 3.88 -14.84
C GLU A 289 8.44 2.85 -13.83
N ASP A 290 7.78 2.68 -12.70
CA ASP A 290 8.19 1.70 -11.69
C ASP A 290 7.92 0.25 -12.14
N LEU A 291 6.79 0.01 -12.82
CA LEU A 291 6.43 -1.30 -13.33
C LEU A 291 7.29 -1.72 -14.54
N GLU A 292 7.76 -0.79 -15.35
CA GLU A 292 8.73 -1.07 -16.41
C GLU A 292 10.09 -1.54 -15.81
N LYS A 293 10.52 -0.96 -14.68
CA LYS A 293 11.74 -1.35 -13.98
C LYS A 293 11.58 -2.68 -13.23
N GLN A 294 10.44 -2.88 -12.57
CA GLN A 294 10.15 -4.06 -11.75
C GLN A 294 8.78 -4.67 -12.11
N PRO A 295 8.65 -5.35 -13.28
CA PRO A 295 7.37 -5.85 -13.79
C PRO A 295 6.63 -6.82 -12.86
N TRP A 296 7.32 -7.49 -11.95
CA TRP A 296 6.72 -8.40 -10.96
C TRP A 296 6.18 -7.68 -9.72
N ASN A 297 6.52 -6.40 -9.53
CA ASN A 297 6.27 -5.63 -8.31
C ASN A 297 4.89 -4.94 -8.34
N TYR A 298 3.82 -5.71 -8.61
CA TYR A 298 2.46 -5.19 -8.65
C TYR A 298 1.44 -6.29 -8.31
N LEU A 299 0.27 -5.95 -7.83
CA LEU A 299 -0.79 -6.92 -7.48
C LEU A 299 -1.51 -7.46 -8.73
N TRP A 300 -0.80 -8.21 -9.58
CA TRP A 300 -1.32 -8.74 -10.85
C TRP A 300 -2.51 -9.68 -10.72
N THR A 301 -2.81 -10.19 -9.53
CA THR A 301 -4.01 -10.98 -9.28
C THR A 301 -5.28 -10.14 -9.28
N HIS A 302 -5.21 -8.81 -9.19
CA HIS A 302 -6.38 -7.95 -9.25
C HIS A 302 -6.91 -7.83 -10.69
N LYS A 303 -8.25 -7.92 -10.87
CA LYS A 303 -8.90 -7.66 -12.16
C LYS A 303 -9.01 -6.14 -12.39
N ARG A 304 -7.88 -5.50 -12.68
CA ARG A 304 -7.74 -4.04 -12.80
C ARG A 304 -8.44 -3.48 -14.03
N TRP A 305 -8.34 -4.18 -15.14
CA TRP A 305 -8.88 -3.77 -16.43
C TRP A 305 -10.20 -4.49 -16.70
N LYS A 306 -11.28 -3.95 -16.17
CA LYS A 306 -12.63 -4.46 -16.43
C LYS A 306 -13.19 -3.78 -17.66
N VAL A 307 -13.84 -4.53 -18.53
CA VAL A 307 -14.63 -3.98 -19.63
C VAL A 307 -15.87 -3.31 -19.03
N LYS A 308 -16.14 -2.06 -19.42
CA LYS A 308 -17.43 -1.42 -19.11
C LYS A 308 -18.54 -2.31 -19.69
N LYS A 309 -19.47 -2.76 -18.86
CA LYS A 309 -20.69 -3.39 -19.34
C LYS A 309 -21.64 -2.30 -19.84
#